data_256801b1cdba11f143a07839b100cd06
#
_entry.id   256801b1cdba11f143a07839b100cd06
#
_cell.length_a   1.000
_cell.length_b   1.000
_cell.length_c   1.000
_cell.angle_alpha   90.00
_cell.angle_beta   90.00
_cell.angle_gamma   90.00
#
_symmetry.space_group_name_H-M   'P 1'
#
loop_
_entity.id
_entity.type
_entity.pdbx_description
1 polymer ?
#
loop_
_entity_poly.entity_id
_entity_poly.type
_entity_poly.pdbx_seq_one_letter_code
_entity_poly.pdbx_strand_id
1 'polypeptide(L)'
;MVLYAFGVPAGTVHEAHPNLVHGMLSAAKLAELPEGVILRCTELDITRQELDRILGESADALREQLRKNSVYLLDELATKKVLLAAAKKEAAKAQKDLAGKNDTQIVNEYADGITAGLAVTDDDVAKFYEQNPEMFGGASLRKVRDSLKQYLLQEKRREALQEHVRTLAERFQVAVSAPWVAEHAALARDNPVDKARASGLPSMVDFGADGCRPCEKMKPILVTLKEKYAGKANIVFVHARNEMVLSTRYGIQSIPTQFFFDKEGKEIYRHTGYFSQREIEAKLKEMGVK
;
A
#
# COMPACT_ATOMS: atom_id res chain seq x y z
N MET A 1 -19.57 25.69 28.88
CA MET A 1 -18.56 24.68 28.51
C MET A 1 -19.34 23.50 27.92
N VAL A 2 -19.51 23.51 26.57
CA VAL A 2 -20.28 22.46 25.88
C VAL A 2 -19.28 21.36 25.55
N LEU A 3 -19.33 20.26 26.27
CA LEU A 3 -18.63 19.01 25.93
C LEU A 3 -19.29 18.44 24.66
N TYR A 4 -18.65 18.64 23.51
CA TYR A 4 -18.94 17.82 22.34
C TYR A 4 -18.41 16.41 22.64
N ALA A 5 -19.30 15.52 23.09
CA ALA A 5 -19.06 14.09 23.04
C ALA A 5 -19.01 13.71 21.54
N PHE A 6 -17.82 13.73 20.96
CA PHE A 6 -17.59 13.06 19.69
C PHE A 6 -17.70 11.56 19.99
N GLY A 7 -18.85 10.96 19.69
CA GLY A 7 -19.00 9.53 19.73
C GLY A 7 -17.94 8.90 18.83
N VAL A 8 -17.29 7.85 19.34
CA VAL A 8 -16.34 7.06 18.53
C VAL A 8 -17.07 6.60 17.26
N PRO A 9 -16.57 6.88 16.04
CA PRO A 9 -17.22 6.40 14.85
C PRO A 9 -17.32 4.87 14.92
N ALA A 10 -18.54 4.33 14.82
CA ALA A 10 -18.72 2.90 14.69
C ALA A 10 -18.21 2.45 13.34
N GLY A 11 -17.27 1.49 13.32
CA GLY A 11 -16.76 0.96 12.06
C GLY A 11 -15.25 0.68 12.08
N THR A 12 -14.74 0.30 10.94
CA THR A 12 -13.32 0.06 10.70
C THR A 12 -12.59 1.33 10.26
N VAL A 13 -11.26 1.28 10.31
CA VAL A 13 -10.42 2.36 9.75
C VAL A 13 -10.70 2.56 8.27
N HIS A 14 -10.92 1.48 7.50
CA HIS A 14 -11.22 1.57 6.08
C HIS A 14 -12.55 2.31 5.80
N GLU A 15 -13.58 2.03 6.59
CA GLU A 15 -14.90 2.69 6.44
C GLU A 15 -14.84 4.18 6.79
N ALA A 16 -14.14 4.55 7.86
CA ALA A 16 -14.01 5.95 8.29
C ALA A 16 -12.97 6.74 7.48
N HIS A 17 -11.94 6.07 7.02
CA HIS A 17 -10.80 6.66 6.31
C HIS A 17 -10.39 5.80 5.08
N PRO A 18 -11.20 5.78 4.02
CA PRO A 18 -10.89 5.01 2.81
C PRO A 18 -9.49 5.34 2.27
N ASN A 19 -8.77 4.32 1.84
CA ASN A 19 -7.44 4.42 1.23
C ASN A 19 -6.31 4.96 2.15
N LEU A 20 -6.55 5.11 3.46
CA LEU A 20 -5.53 5.55 4.40
C LEU A 20 -4.46 4.47 4.60
N VAL A 21 -4.90 3.23 4.78
CA VAL A 21 -4.07 2.02 4.95
C VAL A 21 -4.66 0.84 4.17
N HIS A 22 -3.83 -0.14 3.87
CA HIS A 22 -4.22 -1.34 3.12
C HIS A 22 -3.90 -2.65 3.84
N GLY A 23 -3.16 -2.58 4.95
CA GLY A 23 -2.75 -3.72 5.77
C GLY A 23 -3.76 -4.06 6.87
N MET A 24 -3.24 -4.45 8.02
CA MET A 24 -4.01 -4.90 9.18
C MET A 24 -4.97 -3.84 9.70
N LEU A 25 -4.53 -2.58 9.75
CA LEU A 25 -5.37 -1.49 10.25
C LEU A 25 -6.59 -1.21 9.37
N SER A 26 -6.61 -1.62 8.11
CA SER A 26 -7.78 -1.43 7.26
C SER A 26 -9.03 -2.11 7.84
N ALA A 27 -8.87 -3.31 8.41
CA ALA A 27 -9.93 -4.08 9.07
C ALA A 27 -10.05 -3.81 10.58
N ALA A 28 -9.12 -3.03 11.17
CA ALA A 28 -9.14 -2.72 12.60
C ALA A 28 -10.34 -1.84 12.96
N LYS A 29 -10.98 -2.13 14.10
CA LYS A 29 -12.10 -1.34 14.63
C LYS A 29 -11.60 -0.05 15.27
N LEU A 30 -12.27 1.05 15.00
CA LEU A 30 -12.06 2.30 15.74
C LEU A 30 -12.65 2.18 17.14
N ALA A 31 -11.87 2.50 18.16
CA ALA A 31 -12.28 2.36 19.56
C ALA A 31 -11.68 3.44 20.46
N GLU A 32 -12.29 3.67 21.60
CA GLU A 32 -11.62 4.32 22.72
C GLU A 32 -10.72 3.30 23.42
N LEU A 33 -9.45 3.63 23.55
CA LEU A 33 -8.45 2.79 24.21
C LEU A 33 -7.89 3.50 25.44
N PRO A 34 -7.32 2.76 26.40
CA PRO A 34 -6.67 3.36 27.55
C PRO A 34 -5.59 4.38 27.17
N GLU A 35 -5.32 5.33 28.04
CA GLU A 35 -4.30 6.35 27.84
C GLU A 35 -2.95 5.72 27.45
N GLY A 36 -2.32 6.29 26.41
CA GLY A 36 -1.05 5.82 25.88
C GLY A 36 -1.13 4.59 24.96
N VAL A 37 -2.24 3.84 24.96
CA VAL A 37 -2.45 2.71 24.04
C VAL A 37 -3.03 3.22 22.73
N ILE A 38 -2.37 2.94 21.61
CA ILE A 38 -2.83 3.35 20.27
C ILE A 38 -3.41 2.19 19.45
N LEU A 39 -3.03 0.96 19.78
CA LEU A 39 -3.61 -0.24 19.21
C LEU A 39 -3.71 -1.32 20.30
N ARG A 40 -4.78 -2.08 20.29
CA ARG A 40 -5.02 -3.24 21.14
C ARG A 40 -5.52 -4.42 20.32
N CYS A 41 -5.06 -5.60 20.66
CA CYS A 41 -5.65 -6.85 20.18
C CYS A 41 -5.60 -7.91 21.31
N THR A 42 -6.13 -9.11 21.06
CA THR A 42 -6.17 -10.19 22.07
C THR A 42 -4.79 -10.63 22.56
N GLU A 43 -3.73 -10.38 21.80
CA GLU A 43 -2.39 -10.89 22.10
C GLU A 43 -1.40 -9.80 22.58
N LEU A 44 -1.66 -8.53 22.25
CA LEU A 44 -0.73 -7.43 22.55
C LEU A 44 -1.39 -6.05 22.49
N ASP A 45 -0.74 -5.09 23.13
CA ASP A 45 -0.96 -3.66 22.95
C ASP A 45 0.25 -3.04 22.23
N ILE A 46 0.00 -1.98 21.46
CA ILE A 46 1.02 -1.07 20.93
C ILE A 46 0.75 0.31 21.54
N THR A 47 1.79 0.90 22.13
CA THR A 47 1.69 2.19 22.81
C THR A 47 2.24 3.32 21.93
N ARG A 48 1.80 4.56 22.24
CA ARG A 48 2.38 5.79 21.65
C ARG A 48 3.89 5.83 21.89
N GLN A 49 4.33 5.50 23.11
CA GLN A 49 5.75 5.51 23.47
C GLN A 49 6.58 4.55 22.60
N GLU A 50 6.05 3.38 22.26
CA GLU A 50 6.74 2.44 21.37
C GLU A 50 6.92 3.02 19.98
N LEU A 51 5.87 3.66 19.43
CA LEU A 51 5.93 4.31 18.12
C LEU A 51 6.92 5.48 18.13
N ASP A 52 6.88 6.31 19.17
CA ASP A 52 7.78 7.45 19.35
C ASP A 52 9.25 7.02 19.46
N ARG A 53 9.53 5.87 20.10
CA ARG A 53 10.87 5.30 20.16
C ARG A 53 11.37 4.91 18.76
N ILE A 54 10.55 4.26 17.94
CA ILE A 54 10.91 3.89 16.57
C ILE A 54 11.18 5.16 15.74
N LEU A 55 10.37 6.18 15.87
CA LEU A 55 10.59 7.48 15.23
C LEU A 55 11.90 8.12 15.69
N GLY A 56 12.19 8.08 16.99
CA GLY A 56 13.42 8.62 17.57
C GLY A 56 14.70 7.93 17.09
N GLU A 57 14.65 6.61 16.89
CA GLU A 57 15.77 5.80 16.40
C GLU A 57 16.00 5.92 14.88
N SER A 58 15.06 6.53 14.15
CA SER A 58 15.16 6.69 12.70
C SER A 58 16.05 7.87 12.31
N ALA A 59 16.74 7.78 11.15
CA ALA A 59 17.51 8.89 10.60
C ALA A 59 16.60 10.11 10.33
N ASP A 60 17.12 11.34 10.49
CA ASP A 60 16.31 12.56 10.48
C ASP A 60 15.43 12.74 9.24
N ALA A 61 15.99 12.51 8.05
CA ALA A 61 15.24 12.60 6.80
C ALA A 61 14.08 11.57 6.70
N LEU A 62 14.29 10.38 7.25
CA LEU A 62 13.27 9.32 7.29
C LEU A 62 12.26 9.58 8.40
N ARG A 63 12.71 10.11 9.55
CA ARG A 63 11.85 10.41 10.70
C ARG A 63 10.70 11.35 10.35
N GLU A 64 10.98 12.41 9.60
CA GLU A 64 9.92 13.34 9.17
C GLU A 64 8.89 12.66 8.26
N GLN A 65 9.33 11.84 7.33
CA GLN A 65 8.42 11.07 6.46
C GLN A 65 7.61 10.05 7.26
N LEU A 66 8.21 9.34 8.20
CA LEU A 66 7.53 8.38 9.08
C LEU A 66 6.52 9.10 10.00
N ARG A 67 6.86 10.29 10.52
CA ARG A 67 5.95 11.09 11.34
C ARG A 67 4.69 11.47 10.56
N LYS A 68 4.83 11.94 9.34
CA LYS A 68 3.69 12.23 8.45
C LYS A 68 2.87 10.97 8.13
N ASN A 69 3.51 9.82 8.08
CA ASN A 69 2.89 8.53 7.77
C ASN A 69 2.78 7.62 9.01
N SER A 70 2.56 8.19 10.21
CA SER A 70 2.50 7.42 11.47
C SER A 70 1.43 6.33 11.46
N VAL A 71 0.31 6.54 10.77
CA VAL A 71 -0.73 5.51 10.62
C VAL A 71 -0.20 4.32 9.81
N TYR A 72 0.55 4.58 8.74
CA TYR A 72 1.22 3.53 7.97
C TYR A 72 2.30 2.82 8.82
N LEU A 73 3.11 3.56 9.58
CA LEU A 73 4.10 2.95 10.48
C LEU A 73 3.45 2.05 11.53
N LEU A 74 2.31 2.46 12.09
CA LEU A 74 1.53 1.63 13.01
C LEU A 74 0.98 0.38 12.33
N ASP A 75 0.52 0.49 11.08
CA ASP A 75 0.02 -0.64 10.28
C ASP A 75 1.12 -1.70 10.06
N GLU A 76 2.31 -1.27 9.67
CA GLU A 76 3.48 -2.14 9.51
C GLU A 76 3.91 -2.81 10.83
N LEU A 77 3.97 -2.04 11.91
CA LEU A 77 4.32 -2.55 13.24
C LEU A 77 3.29 -3.57 13.74
N ALA A 78 2.00 -3.25 13.62
CA ALA A 78 0.91 -4.13 14.00
C ALA A 78 0.92 -5.42 13.17
N THR A 79 1.07 -5.31 11.86
CA THR A 79 1.15 -6.46 10.95
C THR A 79 2.28 -7.39 11.35
N LYS A 80 3.49 -6.85 11.57
CA LYS A 80 4.65 -7.65 11.99
C LYS A 80 4.42 -8.35 13.32
N LYS A 81 3.91 -7.65 14.33
CA LYS A 81 3.68 -8.21 15.68
C LYS A 81 2.59 -9.27 15.69
N VAL A 82 1.48 -9.02 15.01
CA VAL A 82 0.37 -9.98 14.95
C VAL A 82 0.72 -11.20 14.11
N LEU A 83 1.42 -11.04 12.99
CA LEU A 83 1.95 -12.17 12.23
C LEU A 83 2.89 -13.04 13.09
N LEU A 84 3.77 -12.43 13.87
CA LEU A 84 4.65 -13.16 14.77
C LEU A 84 3.88 -13.91 15.85
N ALA A 85 2.88 -13.28 16.46
CA ALA A 85 2.01 -13.92 17.44
C ALA A 85 1.24 -15.11 16.84
N ALA A 86 0.68 -14.93 15.63
CA ALA A 86 0.01 -15.98 14.89
C ALA A 86 0.96 -17.14 14.55
N ALA A 87 2.16 -16.84 14.06
CA ALA A 87 3.19 -17.83 13.73
C ALA A 87 3.60 -18.66 14.95
N LYS A 88 3.86 -18.00 16.08
CA LYS A 88 4.21 -18.69 17.34
C LYS A 88 3.07 -19.60 17.84
N LYS A 89 1.82 -19.13 17.71
CA LYS A 89 0.62 -19.88 18.10
C LYS A 89 0.40 -21.12 17.22
N GLU A 90 0.57 -21.00 15.92
CA GLU A 90 0.47 -22.13 14.99
C GLU A 90 1.65 -23.13 15.17
N ALA A 91 2.86 -22.63 15.39
CA ALA A 91 4.02 -23.48 15.70
C ALA A 91 3.80 -24.31 16.98
N ALA A 92 3.28 -23.67 18.04
CA ALA A 92 2.95 -24.35 19.28
C ALA A 92 1.90 -25.46 19.09
N LYS A 93 0.85 -25.21 18.31
CA LYS A 93 -0.16 -26.22 17.98
C LYS A 93 0.42 -27.39 17.19
N ALA A 94 1.31 -27.09 16.24
CA ALA A 94 1.98 -28.08 15.41
C ALA A 94 3.19 -28.74 16.10
N GLN A 95 3.48 -28.41 17.35
CA GLN A 95 4.67 -28.83 18.10
C GLN A 95 5.98 -28.60 17.33
N LYS A 96 6.02 -27.49 16.55
CA LYS A 96 7.19 -27.13 15.75
C LYS A 96 8.19 -26.37 16.63
N ASP A 97 9.45 -26.80 16.63
CA ASP A 97 10.52 -26.10 17.32
C ASP A 97 10.89 -24.78 16.62
N LEU A 98 10.97 -23.72 17.38
CA LEU A 98 11.41 -22.39 16.94
C LEU A 98 12.78 -21.98 17.50
N ALA A 99 13.47 -22.89 18.23
CA ALA A 99 14.76 -22.61 18.81
C ALA A 99 15.78 -22.16 17.73
N GLY A 100 16.58 -21.17 18.05
CA GLY A 100 17.59 -20.60 17.16
C GLY A 100 17.07 -19.70 16.03
N LYS A 101 15.75 -19.50 15.91
CA LYS A 101 15.17 -18.60 14.90
C LYS A 101 14.88 -17.22 15.50
N ASN A 102 15.23 -16.17 14.75
CA ASN A 102 14.79 -14.82 15.10
C ASN A 102 13.35 -14.57 14.60
N ASP A 103 12.73 -13.48 15.10
CA ASP A 103 11.35 -13.15 14.77
C ASP A 103 11.08 -12.99 13.27
N THR A 104 12.06 -12.45 12.51
CA THR A 104 11.94 -12.30 11.04
C THR A 104 11.90 -13.66 10.34
N GLN A 105 12.74 -14.59 10.75
CA GLN A 105 12.74 -15.96 10.19
C GLN A 105 11.42 -16.68 10.50
N ILE A 106 10.89 -16.52 11.71
CA ILE A 106 9.60 -17.12 12.10
C ILE A 106 8.47 -16.57 11.25
N VAL A 107 8.40 -15.24 11.06
CA VAL A 107 7.37 -14.60 10.23
C VAL A 107 7.49 -14.99 8.76
N ASN A 108 8.73 -15.05 8.21
CA ASN A 108 8.92 -15.44 6.82
C ASN A 108 8.49 -16.90 6.56
N GLU A 109 8.89 -17.83 7.44
CA GLU A 109 8.46 -19.23 7.30
C GLU A 109 6.92 -19.37 7.41
N TYR A 110 6.30 -18.58 8.26
CA TYR A 110 4.85 -18.57 8.40
C TYR A 110 4.17 -18.04 7.12
N ALA A 111 4.69 -16.94 6.55
CA ALA A 111 4.21 -16.36 5.30
C ALA A 111 4.41 -17.31 4.11
N ASP A 112 5.57 -18.00 4.05
CA ASP A 112 5.82 -19.02 3.04
C ASP A 112 4.83 -20.16 3.14
N GLY A 113 4.48 -20.60 4.35
CA GLY A 113 3.47 -21.63 4.59
C GLY A 113 2.07 -21.23 4.06
N ILE A 114 1.67 -19.97 4.23
CA ILE A 114 0.40 -19.44 3.71
C ILE A 114 0.37 -19.49 2.18
N THR A 115 1.49 -19.26 1.53
CA THR A 115 1.60 -19.12 0.06
C THR A 115 2.13 -20.37 -0.64
N ALA A 116 2.49 -21.42 0.09
CA ALA A 116 3.15 -22.62 -0.46
C ALA A 116 2.36 -23.36 -1.54
N GLY A 117 1.03 -23.32 -1.48
CA GLY A 117 0.15 -23.99 -2.45
C GLY A 117 -0.21 -23.16 -3.68
N LEU A 118 0.26 -21.90 -3.75
CA LEU A 118 -0.11 -21.01 -4.84
C LEU A 118 0.68 -21.33 -6.10
N ALA A 119 -0.03 -21.45 -7.21
CA ALA A 119 0.55 -21.67 -8.53
C ALA A 119 -0.09 -20.74 -9.57
N VAL A 120 0.64 -20.51 -10.64
CA VAL A 120 0.19 -19.80 -11.84
C VAL A 120 0.24 -20.80 -13.00
N THR A 121 -0.89 -21.00 -13.65
CA THR A 121 -1.01 -21.89 -14.82
C THR A 121 -0.57 -21.15 -16.10
N ASP A 122 -0.33 -21.88 -17.15
CA ASP A 122 -0.03 -21.28 -18.45
C ASP A 122 -1.28 -20.57 -19.04
N ASP A 123 -2.47 -21.01 -18.67
CA ASP A 123 -3.74 -20.37 -19.02
C ASP A 123 -3.89 -19.00 -18.31
N ASP A 124 -3.50 -18.88 -17.04
CA ASP A 124 -3.45 -17.60 -16.33
C ASP A 124 -2.53 -16.60 -17.04
N VAL A 125 -1.35 -17.10 -17.49
CA VAL A 125 -0.35 -16.29 -18.19
C VAL A 125 -0.90 -15.84 -19.55
N ALA A 126 -1.53 -16.74 -20.32
CA ALA A 126 -2.10 -16.43 -21.61
C ALA A 126 -3.23 -15.40 -21.50
N LYS A 127 -4.16 -15.61 -20.56
CA LYS A 127 -5.27 -14.67 -20.29
C LYS A 127 -4.77 -13.29 -19.92
N PHE A 128 -3.80 -13.22 -19.01
CA PHE A 128 -3.24 -11.92 -18.62
C PHE A 128 -2.57 -11.21 -19.78
N TYR A 129 -1.80 -11.94 -20.59
CA TYR A 129 -1.15 -11.39 -21.78
C TYR A 129 -2.16 -10.85 -22.80
N GLU A 130 -3.24 -11.58 -23.07
CA GLU A 130 -4.30 -11.17 -23.99
C GLU A 130 -5.10 -9.96 -23.50
N GLN A 131 -5.29 -9.85 -22.19
CA GLN A 131 -6.02 -8.75 -21.56
C GLN A 131 -5.19 -7.46 -21.41
N ASN A 132 -3.86 -7.55 -21.51
CA ASN A 132 -2.95 -6.42 -21.28
C ASN A 132 -1.91 -6.28 -22.39
N PRO A 133 -2.29 -6.24 -23.68
CA PRO A 133 -1.34 -6.25 -24.81
C PRO A 133 -0.38 -5.06 -24.81
N GLU A 134 -0.82 -3.90 -24.27
CA GLU A 134 -0.01 -2.68 -24.18
C GLU A 134 1.18 -2.82 -23.22
N MET A 135 1.09 -3.66 -22.19
CA MET A 135 2.18 -3.89 -21.23
C MET A 135 3.41 -4.53 -21.88
N PHE A 136 3.24 -5.19 -23.01
CA PHE A 136 4.29 -6.00 -23.62
C PHE A 136 4.98 -5.31 -24.81
N GLY A 137 4.51 -4.12 -25.23
CA GLY A 137 5.14 -3.35 -26.30
C GLY A 137 5.36 -4.14 -27.60
N GLY A 138 4.48 -5.11 -27.92
CA GLY A 138 4.59 -5.99 -29.07
C GLY A 138 5.53 -7.19 -28.87
N ALA A 139 6.12 -7.39 -27.69
CA ALA A 139 6.89 -8.60 -27.40
C ALA A 139 5.96 -9.83 -27.40
N SER A 140 6.37 -10.90 -28.07
CA SER A 140 5.57 -12.14 -28.12
C SER A 140 5.45 -12.80 -26.76
N LEU A 141 4.31 -13.47 -26.49
CA LEU A 141 4.08 -14.23 -25.25
C LEU A 141 5.26 -15.16 -24.91
N ARG A 142 5.84 -15.82 -25.92
CA ARG A 142 6.99 -16.72 -25.72
C ARG A 142 8.20 -16.02 -25.06
N LYS A 143 8.42 -14.73 -25.35
CA LYS A 143 9.55 -13.97 -24.78
C LYS A 143 9.31 -13.54 -23.33
N VAL A 144 8.06 -13.28 -22.98
CA VAL A 144 7.71 -12.73 -21.67
C VAL A 144 7.09 -13.75 -20.71
N ARG A 145 6.81 -14.98 -21.18
CA ARG A 145 6.07 -16.02 -20.44
C ARG A 145 6.60 -16.28 -19.03
N ASP A 146 7.90 -16.54 -18.91
CA ASP A 146 8.49 -16.92 -17.63
C ASP A 146 8.51 -15.73 -16.65
N SER A 147 8.87 -14.55 -17.14
CA SER A 147 8.82 -13.32 -16.32
C SER A 147 7.40 -12.97 -15.90
N LEU A 148 6.42 -13.15 -16.80
CA LEU A 148 5.02 -12.92 -16.52
C LEU A 148 4.47 -13.95 -15.51
N LYS A 149 4.87 -15.21 -15.64
CA LYS A 149 4.50 -16.25 -14.68
C LYS A 149 5.02 -15.94 -13.27
N GLN A 150 6.26 -15.48 -13.16
CA GLN A 150 6.83 -15.04 -11.90
C GLN A 150 6.10 -13.81 -11.34
N TYR A 151 5.83 -12.81 -12.17
CA TYR A 151 5.07 -11.63 -11.79
C TYR A 151 3.68 -12.00 -11.23
N LEU A 152 2.91 -12.81 -11.96
CA LEU A 152 1.59 -13.25 -11.53
C LEU A 152 1.63 -14.08 -10.24
N LEU A 153 2.67 -14.90 -10.06
CA LEU A 153 2.85 -15.65 -8.80
C LEU A 153 3.11 -14.71 -7.64
N GLN A 154 3.94 -13.70 -7.81
CA GLN A 154 4.19 -12.69 -6.77
C GLN A 154 2.92 -11.91 -6.42
N GLU A 155 2.13 -11.52 -7.42
CA GLU A 155 0.84 -10.86 -7.20
C GLU A 155 -0.13 -11.76 -6.40
N LYS A 156 -0.29 -13.03 -6.80
CA LYS A 156 -1.13 -14.01 -6.06
C LYS A 156 -0.65 -14.18 -4.61
N ARG A 157 0.66 -14.25 -4.39
CA ARG A 157 1.23 -14.33 -3.04
C ARG A 157 0.92 -13.08 -2.21
N ARG A 158 1.10 -11.91 -2.81
CA ARG A 158 0.80 -10.63 -2.17
C ARG A 158 -0.67 -10.54 -1.75
N GLU A 159 -1.59 -10.87 -2.66
CA GLU A 159 -3.02 -10.87 -2.39
C GLU A 159 -3.41 -11.86 -1.28
N ALA A 160 -2.87 -13.07 -1.31
CA ALA A 160 -3.11 -14.08 -0.28
C ALA A 160 -2.61 -13.64 1.10
N LEU A 161 -1.43 -13.01 1.17
CA LEU A 161 -0.91 -12.48 2.42
C LEU A 161 -1.72 -11.29 2.93
N GLN A 162 -2.16 -10.39 2.06
CA GLN A 162 -3.01 -9.26 2.43
C GLN A 162 -4.37 -9.75 2.98
N GLU A 163 -4.98 -10.74 2.33
CA GLU A 163 -6.21 -11.34 2.82
C GLU A 163 -6.03 -12.05 4.16
N HIS A 164 -4.92 -12.77 4.30
CA HIS A 164 -4.58 -13.42 5.56
C HIS A 164 -4.40 -12.40 6.69
N VAL A 165 -3.71 -11.29 6.44
CA VAL A 165 -3.53 -10.18 7.40
C VAL A 165 -4.88 -9.59 7.83
N ARG A 166 -5.82 -9.40 6.89
CA ARG A 166 -7.18 -8.94 7.22
C ARG A 166 -7.92 -9.93 8.11
N THR A 167 -7.89 -11.22 7.76
CA THR A 167 -8.47 -12.29 8.58
C THR A 167 -7.86 -12.34 9.99
N LEU A 168 -6.55 -12.10 10.10
CA LEU A 168 -5.89 -12.02 11.41
C LEU A 168 -6.36 -10.80 12.21
N ALA A 169 -6.59 -9.65 11.58
CA ALA A 169 -7.10 -8.46 12.26
C ALA A 169 -8.46 -8.73 12.93
N GLU A 170 -9.35 -9.44 12.24
CA GLU A 170 -10.65 -9.86 12.79
C GLU A 170 -10.49 -10.91 13.89
N ARG A 171 -9.69 -11.96 13.64
CA ARG A 171 -9.45 -13.05 14.58
C ARG A 171 -8.84 -12.60 15.88
N PHE A 172 -7.90 -11.64 15.83
CA PHE A 172 -7.25 -11.07 17.00
C PHE A 172 -7.99 -9.85 17.57
N GLN A 173 -9.15 -9.51 16.99
CA GLN A 173 -9.99 -8.39 17.42
C GLN A 173 -9.20 -7.07 17.49
N VAL A 174 -8.46 -6.77 16.44
CA VAL A 174 -7.62 -5.56 16.39
C VAL A 174 -8.49 -4.31 16.47
N ALA A 175 -8.21 -3.49 17.45
CA ALA A 175 -8.82 -2.18 17.65
C ALA A 175 -7.73 -1.11 17.69
N VAL A 176 -8.02 0.07 17.15
CA VAL A 176 -7.12 1.22 17.12
C VAL A 176 -7.79 2.45 17.69
N SER A 177 -7.02 3.29 18.36
CA SER A 177 -7.50 4.51 18.99
C SER A 177 -8.09 5.46 17.94
N ALA A 178 -9.42 5.68 18.00
CA ALA A 178 -10.11 6.57 17.09
C ALA A 178 -9.59 8.03 17.15
N PRO A 179 -9.34 8.62 18.34
CA PRO A 179 -8.76 9.96 18.42
C PRO A 179 -7.36 10.03 17.80
N TRP A 180 -6.53 9.00 18.01
CA TRP A 180 -5.18 8.95 17.45
C TRP A 180 -5.20 8.83 15.93
N VAL A 181 -6.07 7.98 15.37
CA VAL A 181 -6.22 7.85 13.91
C VAL A 181 -6.71 9.17 13.31
N ALA A 182 -7.71 9.82 13.91
CA ALA A 182 -8.24 11.10 13.43
C ALA A 182 -7.17 12.19 13.40
N GLU A 183 -6.33 12.29 14.43
CA GLU A 183 -5.20 13.22 14.52
C GLU A 183 -4.19 13.00 13.40
N HIS A 184 -3.83 11.74 13.11
CA HIS A 184 -2.75 11.39 12.17
C HIS A 184 -3.22 11.17 10.73
N ALA A 185 -4.50 10.94 10.49
CA ALA A 185 -5.06 10.73 9.15
C ALA A 185 -4.91 11.97 8.27
N ALA A 186 -5.09 13.16 8.82
CA ALA A 186 -4.91 14.42 8.09
C ALA A 186 -3.46 14.61 7.63
N LEU A 187 -2.50 14.32 8.51
CA LEU A 187 -1.07 14.37 8.19
C LEU A 187 -0.69 13.35 7.11
N ALA A 188 -1.20 12.11 7.22
CA ALA A 188 -0.92 11.04 6.27
C ALA A 188 -1.46 11.36 4.86
N ARG A 189 -2.53 12.15 4.75
CA ARG A 189 -3.11 12.59 3.48
C ARG A 189 -2.49 13.86 2.92
N ASP A 190 -1.65 14.55 3.67
CA ASP A 190 -0.95 15.76 3.21
C ASP A 190 0.25 15.42 2.31
N ASN A 191 -0.04 14.78 1.19
CA ASN A 191 0.92 14.43 0.15
C ASN A 191 0.28 14.58 -1.24
N PRO A 192 1.07 14.69 -2.31
CA PRO A 192 0.53 14.95 -3.66
C PRO A 192 -0.36 13.83 -4.20
N VAL A 193 -0.14 12.58 -3.79
CA VAL A 193 -0.95 11.43 -4.26
C VAL A 193 -2.34 11.47 -3.67
N ASP A 194 -2.43 11.55 -2.33
CA ASP A 194 -3.73 11.54 -1.64
C ASP A 194 -4.52 12.82 -1.94
N LYS A 195 -3.86 13.97 -2.15
CA LYS A 195 -4.49 15.19 -2.63
C LYS A 195 -5.11 15.03 -4.02
N ALA A 196 -4.38 14.39 -4.95
CA ALA A 196 -4.91 14.10 -6.28
C ALA A 196 -6.11 13.15 -6.20
N ARG A 197 -6.03 12.09 -5.39
CA ARG A 197 -7.13 11.13 -5.17
C ARG A 197 -8.37 11.76 -4.55
N ALA A 198 -8.20 12.75 -3.69
CA ALA A 198 -9.30 13.44 -3.01
C ALA A 198 -9.89 14.62 -3.82
N SER A 199 -9.34 14.93 -4.99
CA SER A 199 -9.67 16.13 -5.76
C SER A 199 -11.03 16.06 -6.48
N GLY A 200 -11.63 14.88 -6.63
CA GLY A 200 -12.83 14.67 -7.45
C GLY A 200 -12.55 14.62 -8.95
N LEU A 201 -11.27 14.66 -9.36
CA LEU A 201 -10.85 14.53 -10.76
C LEU A 201 -10.11 13.20 -10.98
N PRO A 202 -10.26 12.59 -12.18
CA PRO A 202 -9.38 11.51 -12.59
C PRO A 202 -7.93 11.94 -12.44
N SER A 203 -7.07 11.04 -11.99
CA SER A 203 -5.69 11.38 -11.68
C SER A 203 -4.71 10.33 -12.20
N MET A 204 -3.59 10.80 -12.77
CA MET A 204 -2.43 9.99 -13.08
C MET A 204 -1.27 10.46 -12.20
N VAL A 205 -0.66 9.52 -11.49
CA VAL A 205 0.49 9.76 -10.61
C VAL A 205 1.66 8.93 -11.10
N ASP A 206 2.79 9.57 -11.42
CA ASP A 206 4.03 8.92 -11.83
C ASP A 206 5.05 8.95 -10.69
N PHE A 207 5.50 7.79 -10.24
CA PHE A 207 6.61 7.63 -9.32
C PHE A 207 7.89 7.43 -10.12
N GLY A 208 8.78 8.39 -10.10
CA GLY A 208 10.04 8.36 -10.83
C GLY A 208 11.21 8.88 -10.00
N ALA A 209 12.41 8.93 -10.57
CA ALA A 209 13.57 9.53 -9.94
C ALA A 209 14.58 10.01 -10.96
N ASP A 210 15.50 10.87 -10.53
CA ASP A 210 16.64 11.29 -11.35
C ASP A 210 17.59 10.12 -11.59
N GLY A 211 18.28 10.12 -12.76
CA GLY A 211 19.22 9.08 -13.16
C GLY A 211 18.54 7.77 -13.62
N CYS A 212 17.22 7.75 -13.73
CA CYS A 212 16.46 6.66 -14.29
C CYS A 212 16.12 6.97 -15.76
N ARG A 213 16.76 6.30 -16.72
CA ARG A 213 16.57 6.60 -18.15
C ARG A 213 15.11 6.58 -18.63
N PRO A 214 14.27 5.60 -18.28
CA PRO A 214 12.86 5.65 -18.66
C PRO A 214 12.11 6.79 -17.97
N CYS A 215 12.44 7.15 -16.72
CA CYS A 215 11.83 8.28 -16.02
C CYS A 215 12.16 9.61 -16.73
N GLU A 216 13.41 9.80 -17.18
CA GLU A 216 13.81 11.00 -17.94
C GLU A 216 13.01 11.17 -19.22
N LYS A 217 12.66 10.09 -19.91
CA LYS A 217 11.79 10.11 -21.09
C LYS A 217 10.33 10.47 -20.75
N MET A 218 9.88 10.16 -19.53
CA MET A 218 8.54 10.51 -19.04
C MET A 218 8.41 12.01 -18.70
N LYS A 219 9.46 12.67 -18.23
CA LYS A 219 9.41 14.08 -17.79
C LYS A 219 8.74 15.03 -18.80
N PRO A 220 9.18 15.12 -20.08
CA PRO A 220 8.54 16.01 -21.06
C PRO A 220 7.08 15.61 -21.32
N ILE A 221 6.75 14.33 -21.31
CA ILE A 221 5.39 13.83 -21.48
C ILE A 221 4.50 14.34 -20.33
N LEU A 222 4.96 14.22 -19.09
CA LEU A 222 4.22 14.68 -17.92
C LEU A 222 3.95 16.19 -17.95
N VAL A 223 4.93 16.99 -18.38
CA VAL A 223 4.76 18.45 -18.56
C VAL A 223 3.66 18.73 -19.57
N THR A 224 3.75 18.13 -20.77
CA THR A 224 2.75 18.30 -21.83
C THR A 224 1.35 17.87 -21.37
N LEU A 225 1.23 16.72 -20.71
CA LEU A 225 -0.06 16.21 -20.24
C LEU A 225 -0.64 17.08 -19.13
N LYS A 226 0.19 17.60 -18.23
CA LYS A 226 -0.25 18.48 -17.15
C LYS A 226 -0.90 19.77 -17.68
N GLU A 227 -0.32 20.35 -18.72
CA GLU A 227 -0.88 21.53 -19.40
C GLU A 227 -2.14 21.18 -20.17
N LYS A 228 -2.11 20.11 -20.96
CA LYS A 228 -3.24 19.66 -21.81
C LYS A 228 -4.48 19.32 -21.00
N TYR A 229 -4.33 18.68 -19.87
CA TYR A 229 -5.45 18.21 -19.03
C TYR A 229 -5.70 19.09 -17.80
N ALA A 230 -5.18 20.32 -17.76
CA ALA A 230 -5.44 21.25 -16.67
C ALA A 230 -6.96 21.42 -16.42
N GLY A 231 -7.38 21.23 -15.17
CA GLY A 231 -8.80 21.28 -14.77
C GLY A 231 -9.66 20.09 -15.18
N LYS A 232 -9.12 19.09 -15.91
CA LYS A 232 -9.83 17.89 -16.36
C LYS A 232 -9.31 16.61 -15.71
N ALA A 233 -8.02 16.55 -15.46
CA ALA A 233 -7.35 15.46 -14.74
C ALA A 233 -6.11 15.99 -14.01
N ASN A 234 -5.73 15.34 -12.93
CA ASN A 234 -4.46 15.62 -12.27
C ASN A 234 -3.35 14.78 -12.91
N ILE A 235 -2.24 15.42 -13.26
CA ILE A 235 -1.00 14.77 -13.68
C ILE A 235 0.06 15.12 -12.65
N VAL A 236 0.46 14.13 -11.83
CA VAL A 236 1.30 14.32 -10.66
C VAL A 236 2.58 13.51 -10.80
N PHE A 237 3.71 14.13 -10.46
CA PHE A 237 5.00 13.44 -10.33
C PHE A 237 5.39 13.35 -8.86
N VAL A 238 5.87 12.18 -8.44
CA VAL A 238 6.43 11.92 -7.11
C VAL A 238 7.85 11.41 -7.26
N HIS A 239 8.79 12.08 -6.61
CA HIS A 239 10.18 11.64 -6.62
C HIS A 239 10.38 10.48 -5.64
N ALA A 240 10.37 9.24 -6.14
CA ALA A 240 10.32 8.03 -5.33
C ALA A 240 11.45 7.89 -4.29
N ARG A 241 12.66 8.39 -4.60
CA ARG A 241 13.79 8.32 -3.66
C ARG A 241 13.74 9.39 -2.57
N ASN A 242 13.06 10.52 -2.83
CA ASN A 242 12.88 11.57 -1.84
C ASN A 242 11.69 11.28 -0.92
N GLU A 243 10.67 10.60 -1.44
CA GLU A 243 9.43 10.22 -0.76
C GLU A 243 9.40 8.70 -0.50
N MET A 244 10.42 8.19 0.22
CA MET A 244 10.62 6.75 0.42
C MET A 244 9.44 6.09 1.15
N VAL A 245 8.95 6.70 2.22
CA VAL A 245 7.82 6.15 3.00
C VAL A 245 6.54 6.15 2.17
N LEU A 246 6.28 7.22 1.41
CA LEU A 246 5.14 7.30 0.51
C LEU A 246 5.26 6.25 -0.60
N SER A 247 6.44 6.10 -1.19
CA SER A 247 6.71 5.08 -2.21
C SER A 247 6.47 3.66 -1.68
N THR A 248 6.92 3.35 -0.47
CA THR A 248 6.68 2.06 0.18
C THR A 248 5.19 1.85 0.44
N ARG A 249 4.48 2.87 0.95
CA ARG A 249 3.03 2.84 1.18
C ARG A 249 2.23 2.53 -0.10
N TYR A 250 2.69 3.03 -1.25
CA TYR A 250 2.10 2.73 -2.56
C TYR A 250 2.69 1.48 -3.23
N GLY A 251 3.57 0.75 -2.56
CA GLY A 251 4.13 -0.52 -3.05
C GLY A 251 5.05 -0.35 -4.25
N ILE A 252 5.79 0.76 -4.34
CA ILE A 252 6.73 1.02 -5.43
C ILE A 252 7.95 0.12 -5.29
N GLN A 253 8.09 -0.84 -6.20
CA GLN A 253 9.25 -1.74 -6.29
C GLN A 253 10.19 -1.37 -7.44
N SER A 254 9.67 -0.73 -8.48
CA SER A 254 10.41 -0.30 -9.67
C SER A 254 9.92 1.05 -10.14
N ILE A 255 10.78 1.81 -10.83
CA ILE A 255 10.46 3.13 -11.40
C ILE A 255 10.82 3.17 -12.89
N PRO A 256 10.05 3.94 -13.68
CA PRO A 256 8.85 4.66 -13.30
C PRO A 256 7.66 3.72 -13.08
N THR A 257 6.73 4.08 -12.19
CA THR A 257 5.44 3.41 -12.02
C THR A 257 4.33 4.44 -12.01
N GLN A 258 3.32 4.23 -12.85
CA GLN A 258 2.18 5.11 -13.02
C GLN A 258 0.94 4.49 -12.40
N PHE A 259 0.21 5.29 -11.64
CA PHE A 259 -1.09 4.95 -11.09
C PHE A 259 -2.17 5.79 -11.75
N PHE A 260 -3.31 5.18 -12.01
CA PHE A 260 -4.49 5.86 -12.50
C PHE A 260 -5.62 5.69 -11.48
N PHE A 261 -6.15 6.80 -11.02
CA PHE A 261 -7.25 6.87 -10.06
C PHE A 261 -8.47 7.50 -10.73
N ASP A 262 -9.65 6.90 -10.53
CA ASP A 262 -10.91 7.50 -10.95
C ASP A 262 -11.24 8.77 -10.13
N LYS A 263 -12.36 9.42 -10.44
CA LYS A 263 -12.81 10.63 -9.73
C LYS A 263 -13.18 10.40 -8.26
N GLU A 264 -13.43 9.15 -7.88
CA GLU A 264 -13.64 8.72 -6.49
C GLU A 264 -12.33 8.41 -5.77
N GLY A 265 -11.18 8.52 -6.45
CA GLY A 265 -9.85 8.26 -5.91
C GLY A 265 -9.51 6.77 -5.80
N LYS A 266 -10.28 5.88 -6.43
CA LYS A 266 -10.01 4.44 -6.49
C LYS A 266 -8.98 4.16 -7.57
N GLU A 267 -7.96 3.34 -7.24
CA GLU A 267 -7.01 2.84 -8.23
C GLU A 267 -7.72 1.92 -9.23
N ILE A 268 -7.62 2.24 -10.50
CA ILE A 268 -8.24 1.49 -11.59
C ILE A 268 -7.22 0.87 -12.54
N TYR A 269 -5.98 1.41 -12.55
CA TYR A 269 -4.92 0.88 -13.41
C TYR A 269 -3.55 1.27 -12.85
N ARG A 270 -2.57 0.39 -13.06
CA ARG A 270 -1.16 0.59 -12.72
C ARG A 270 -0.29 0.10 -13.86
N HIS A 271 0.75 0.87 -14.17
CA HIS A 271 1.76 0.49 -15.16
C HIS A 271 3.16 0.67 -14.58
N THR A 272 4.08 -0.23 -14.89
CA THR A 272 5.50 -0.12 -14.50
C THR A 272 6.37 -0.09 -15.76
N GLY A 273 7.25 0.88 -15.83
CA GLY A 273 8.13 1.14 -16.95
C GLY A 273 7.76 2.40 -17.74
N TYR A 274 8.43 2.61 -18.87
CA TYR A 274 8.12 3.73 -19.77
C TYR A 274 6.72 3.57 -20.33
N PHE A 275 5.94 4.65 -20.26
CA PHE A 275 4.58 4.70 -20.79
C PHE A 275 4.47 5.88 -21.74
N SER A 276 4.16 5.63 -23.02
CA SER A 276 4.15 6.68 -24.03
C SER A 276 2.99 7.64 -23.83
N GLN A 277 3.14 8.89 -24.32
CA GLN A 277 2.07 9.88 -24.25
C GLN A 277 0.75 9.35 -24.83
N ARG A 278 0.80 8.66 -25.96
CA ARG A 278 -0.38 8.09 -26.63
C ARG A 278 -1.10 7.08 -25.74
N GLU A 279 -0.36 6.22 -25.05
CA GLU A 279 -0.93 5.20 -24.15
C GLU A 279 -1.54 5.83 -22.90
N ILE A 280 -0.87 6.83 -22.31
CA ILE A 280 -1.41 7.60 -21.17
C ILE A 280 -2.70 8.31 -21.60
N GLU A 281 -2.72 8.98 -22.75
CA GLU A 281 -3.92 9.66 -23.27
C GLU A 281 -5.06 8.69 -23.56
N ALA A 282 -4.76 7.50 -24.08
CA ALA A 282 -5.75 6.45 -24.28
C ALA A 282 -6.38 6.03 -22.94
N LYS A 283 -5.55 5.82 -21.91
CA LYS A 283 -6.03 5.46 -20.58
C LYS A 283 -6.87 6.58 -19.95
N LEU A 284 -6.44 7.83 -20.03
CA LEU A 284 -7.23 8.98 -19.55
C LEU A 284 -8.58 9.08 -20.28
N LYS A 285 -8.61 8.81 -21.59
CA LYS A 285 -9.87 8.78 -22.37
C LYS A 285 -10.80 7.66 -21.91
N GLU A 286 -10.29 6.46 -21.63
CA GLU A 286 -11.06 5.34 -21.06
C GLU A 286 -11.70 5.74 -19.70
N MET A 287 -11.01 6.59 -18.93
CA MET A 287 -11.50 7.16 -17.68
C MET A 287 -12.51 8.30 -17.86
N GLY A 288 -12.90 8.63 -19.11
CA GLY A 288 -13.85 9.69 -19.44
C GLY A 288 -13.25 11.09 -19.49
N VAL A 289 -11.92 11.24 -19.45
CA VAL A 289 -11.25 12.54 -19.60
C VAL A 289 -11.30 12.95 -21.09
N LYS A 290 -11.82 14.17 -21.36
CA LYS A 290 -12.01 14.72 -22.72
C LYS A 290 -11.02 15.85 -23.03
#